data_e736acacadd232055a6987187000d2c2
#
_entry.id   e736acacadd232055a6987187000d2c2
#
_cell.length_a   1.000
_cell.length_b   1.000
_cell.length_c   1.000
_cell.angle_alpha   90.00
_cell.angle_beta   90.00
_cell.angle_gamma   90.00
#
_symmetry.space_group_name_H-M   'P 1'
#
loop_
_entity.id
_entity.type
_entity.pdbx_description
1 polymer ?
#
loop_
_entity_poly.entity_id
_entity_poly.type
_entity_poly.pdbx_seq_one_letter_code
_entity_poly.pdbx_strand_id
1 'polypeptide(L)'
;ITNSTSKVIIILSSIQVLATDHPYEKWANFPLERSKLIKILSEAAKDRTVIVVSGDRHRSGIYQNNFFIEITASSLNRPGSQFKESDPLLIGETFPQMNYGILDIQPLQNRITLSLHDKKGEKLNSKIINFFQ
;
A
#
# COMPACT_ATOMS: atom_id res chain seq x y z
N ILE A 1 10.68 -4.85 -14.09
CA ILE A 1 11.14 -5.23 -12.74
C ILE A 1 12.44 -6.01 -12.82
N THR A 2 12.50 -7.09 -13.63
CA THR A 2 13.66 -8.00 -13.71
C THR A 2 14.97 -7.35 -14.17
N ASN A 3 14.90 -6.32 -14.98
CA ASN A 3 16.07 -5.61 -15.50
C ASN A 3 16.44 -4.34 -14.70
N SER A 4 15.76 -4.06 -13.61
CA SER A 4 16.05 -2.91 -12.76
C SER A 4 17.15 -3.25 -11.75
N THR A 5 18.09 -2.32 -11.54
CA THR A 5 19.12 -2.38 -10.49
C THR A 5 18.74 -1.58 -9.25
N SER A 6 17.54 -1.01 -9.23
CA SER A 6 17.05 -0.18 -8.12
C SER A 6 16.79 -1.03 -6.88
N LYS A 7 17.24 -0.56 -5.73
CA LYS A 7 16.99 -1.20 -4.41
C LYS A 7 15.53 -1.05 -3.97
N VAL A 8 14.82 -0.05 -4.47
CA VAL A 8 13.41 0.22 -4.16
C VAL A 8 12.60 0.20 -5.44
N ILE A 9 11.51 -0.53 -5.43
CA ILE A 9 10.54 -0.60 -6.52
C ILE A 9 9.20 -0.10 -6.00
N ILE A 10 8.66 0.91 -6.65
CA ILE A 10 7.33 1.45 -6.35
C ILE A 10 6.40 1.08 -7.51
N ILE A 11 5.34 0.37 -7.20
CA ILE A 11 4.30 -0.05 -8.15
C ILE A 11 3.06 0.80 -7.92
N LEU A 12 2.61 1.50 -8.94
CA LEU A 12 1.34 2.23 -8.92
C LEU A 12 0.24 1.31 -9.45
N SER A 13 -0.81 1.14 -8.68
CA SER A 13 -2.01 0.38 -9.06
C SER A 13 -3.25 1.24 -8.86
N SER A 14 -4.18 1.21 -9.80
CA SER A 14 -5.47 1.92 -9.67
C SER A 14 -6.30 1.38 -8.50
N ILE A 15 -6.26 0.05 -8.28
CA ILE A 15 -7.02 -0.67 -7.24
C ILE A 15 -6.09 -1.47 -6.33
N GLN A 16 -6.59 -1.88 -5.16
CA GLN A 16 -5.80 -2.60 -4.16
C GLN A 16 -5.35 -3.98 -4.62
N VAL A 17 -4.09 -4.32 -4.33
CA VAL A 17 -3.44 -5.59 -4.66
C VAL A 17 -3.56 -6.59 -3.51
N LEU A 18 -3.25 -6.17 -2.28
CA LEU A 18 -3.21 -7.04 -1.10
C LEU A 18 -4.58 -7.26 -0.48
N ALA A 19 -5.41 -6.25 -0.38
CA ALA A 19 -6.71 -6.34 0.26
C ALA A 19 -7.62 -7.40 -0.36
N THR A 20 -8.32 -8.15 0.49
CA THR A 20 -9.24 -9.24 0.11
C THR A 20 -10.62 -9.10 0.72
N ASP A 21 -10.74 -8.45 1.88
CA ASP A 21 -11.94 -8.46 2.70
C ASP A 21 -12.77 -7.16 2.56
N HIS A 22 -13.25 -6.91 1.36
CA HIS A 22 -14.27 -5.89 1.08
C HIS A 22 -15.01 -6.20 -0.23
N PRO A 23 -16.24 -5.69 -0.46
CA PRO A 23 -17.05 -6.05 -1.63
C PRO A 23 -16.71 -5.28 -2.91
N TYR A 24 -15.80 -4.30 -2.85
CA TYR A 24 -15.50 -3.40 -3.97
C TYR A 24 -14.41 -3.94 -4.88
N GLU A 25 -14.07 -3.17 -5.93
CA GLU A 25 -13.01 -3.50 -6.88
C GLU A 25 -11.65 -3.63 -6.20
N LYS A 26 -10.96 -4.69 -6.56
CA LYS A 26 -9.63 -5.04 -6.08
C LYS A 26 -9.04 -6.14 -6.95
N TRP A 27 -7.74 -6.33 -6.91
CA TRP A 27 -7.08 -7.43 -7.63
C TRP A 27 -7.59 -8.81 -7.23
N ALA A 28 -8.10 -8.98 -6.01
CA ALA A 28 -8.69 -10.25 -5.57
C ALA A 28 -9.93 -10.67 -6.38
N ASN A 29 -10.56 -9.76 -7.11
CA ASN A 29 -11.64 -10.08 -8.06
C ASN A 29 -11.10 -10.76 -9.34
N PHE A 30 -9.79 -10.73 -9.57
CA PHE A 30 -9.09 -11.34 -10.71
C PHE A 30 -8.02 -12.32 -10.20
N PRO A 31 -8.40 -13.48 -9.64
CA PRO A 31 -7.51 -14.32 -8.84
C PRO A 31 -6.30 -14.86 -9.61
N LEU A 32 -6.43 -15.16 -10.89
CA LEU A 32 -5.34 -15.67 -11.71
C LEU A 32 -4.28 -14.59 -11.99
N GLU A 33 -4.73 -13.41 -12.39
CA GLU A 33 -3.87 -12.24 -12.65
C GLU A 33 -3.22 -11.74 -11.36
N ARG A 34 -3.98 -11.66 -10.27
CA ARG A 34 -3.46 -11.32 -8.96
C ARG A 34 -2.37 -12.29 -8.49
N SER A 35 -2.58 -13.58 -8.68
CA SER A 35 -1.59 -14.61 -8.32
C SER A 35 -0.27 -14.41 -9.08
N LYS A 36 -0.35 -14.13 -10.39
CA LYS A 36 0.82 -13.81 -11.20
C LYS A 36 1.52 -12.54 -10.73
N LEU A 37 0.76 -11.48 -10.45
CA LEU A 37 1.31 -10.21 -9.96
C LEU A 37 2.00 -10.41 -8.61
N ILE A 38 1.35 -11.04 -7.64
CA ILE A 38 1.93 -11.31 -6.32
C ILE A 38 3.21 -12.13 -6.46
N LYS A 39 3.24 -13.14 -7.31
CA LYS A 39 4.45 -13.93 -7.56
C LYS A 39 5.60 -13.07 -8.09
N ILE A 40 5.34 -12.20 -9.07
CA ILE A 40 6.35 -11.30 -9.64
C ILE A 40 6.88 -10.33 -8.58
N LEU A 41 5.99 -9.73 -7.77
CA LEU A 41 6.36 -8.79 -6.72
C LEU A 41 7.11 -9.47 -5.58
N SER A 42 6.68 -10.66 -5.18
CA SER A 42 7.36 -11.47 -4.14
C SER A 42 8.74 -11.92 -4.59
N GLU A 43 8.92 -12.26 -5.85
CA GLU A 43 10.23 -12.60 -6.40
C GLU A 43 11.16 -11.38 -6.39
N ALA A 44 10.67 -10.22 -6.79
CA ALA A 44 11.42 -8.97 -6.73
C ALA A 44 11.77 -8.55 -5.30
N ALA A 45 10.92 -8.90 -4.33
CA ALA A 45 11.10 -8.55 -2.93
C ALA A 45 12.16 -9.41 -2.20
N LYS A 46 12.74 -10.41 -2.85
CA LYS A 46 13.83 -11.21 -2.28
C LYS A 46 15.15 -10.44 -2.15
N ASP A 47 15.36 -9.46 -3.00
CA ASP A 47 16.59 -8.65 -3.07
C ASP A 47 16.33 -7.15 -3.12
N ARG A 48 15.08 -6.71 -3.01
CA ARG A 48 14.66 -5.31 -3.13
C ARG A 48 13.50 -4.99 -2.20
N THR A 49 13.38 -3.71 -1.84
CA THR A 49 12.18 -3.21 -1.17
C THR A 49 11.09 -2.94 -2.21
N VAL A 50 9.95 -3.63 -2.09
CA VAL A 50 8.81 -3.44 -2.98
C VAL A 50 7.67 -2.76 -2.23
N ILE A 51 7.14 -1.68 -2.81
CA ILE A 51 6.03 -0.90 -2.27
C ILE A 51 4.95 -0.79 -3.35
N VAL A 52 3.73 -1.12 -3.00
CA VAL A 52 2.56 -0.85 -3.85
C VAL A 52 1.86 0.40 -3.33
N VAL A 53 1.51 1.30 -4.24
CA VAL A 53 0.68 2.48 -3.97
C VAL A 53 -0.62 2.31 -4.73
N SER A 54 -1.74 2.34 -4.03
CA SER A 54 -3.05 2.13 -4.64
C SER A 54 -4.08 3.18 -4.24
N GLY A 55 -5.21 3.18 -4.96
CA GLY A 55 -6.28 4.15 -4.82
C GLY A 55 -7.68 3.55 -4.86
N ASP A 56 -8.64 4.32 -5.39
CA ASP A 56 -10.04 3.98 -5.70
C ASP A 56 -10.98 3.69 -4.49
N ARG A 57 -10.48 3.39 -3.34
CA ARG A 57 -11.24 2.90 -2.18
C ARG A 57 -12.02 3.96 -1.40
N HIS A 58 -11.85 5.26 -1.70
CA HIS A 58 -12.39 6.37 -0.91
C HIS A 58 -12.08 6.25 0.59
N ARG A 59 -10.91 5.70 0.91
CA ARG A 59 -10.34 5.56 2.26
C ARG A 59 -8.84 5.34 2.18
N SER A 60 -8.19 5.32 3.31
CA SER A 60 -6.77 4.96 3.40
C SER A 60 -6.54 3.79 4.33
N GLY A 61 -5.45 3.06 4.09
CA GLY A 61 -4.98 1.93 4.88
C GLY A 61 -3.59 1.50 4.47
N ILE A 62 -2.90 0.80 5.36
CA ILE A 62 -1.59 0.19 5.09
C ILE A 62 -1.76 -1.32 5.22
N TYR A 63 -1.35 -2.07 4.20
CA TYR A 63 -1.45 -3.52 4.15
C TYR A 63 -0.07 -4.13 3.93
N GLN A 64 0.20 -5.28 4.52
CA GLN A 64 1.50 -5.93 4.38
C GLN A 64 1.34 -7.46 4.38
N ASN A 65 2.03 -8.11 3.46
CA ASN A 65 2.28 -9.55 3.51
C ASN A 65 3.75 -9.83 3.90
N ASN A 66 4.19 -11.08 3.79
CA ASN A 66 5.56 -11.47 4.14
C ASN A 66 6.64 -10.89 3.21
N PHE A 67 6.28 -10.28 2.09
CA PHE A 67 7.21 -9.89 1.03
C PHE A 67 7.21 -8.38 0.78
N PHE A 68 6.06 -7.74 0.73
CA PHE A 68 5.95 -6.33 0.37
C PHE A 68 4.80 -5.63 1.10
N ILE A 69 4.79 -4.33 1.00
CA ILE A 69 3.82 -3.45 1.65
C ILE A 69 3.01 -2.67 0.62
N GLU A 70 1.75 -2.43 0.92
CA GLU A 70 0.85 -1.60 0.12
C GLU A 70 0.32 -0.44 0.97
N ILE A 71 0.39 0.77 0.44
CA ILE A 71 -0.28 1.94 0.99
C ILE A 71 -1.40 2.37 0.05
N THR A 72 -2.61 2.44 0.57
CA THR A 72 -3.79 2.96 -0.12
C THR A 72 -4.14 4.32 0.43
N ALA A 73 -4.32 5.34 -0.43
CA ALA A 73 -4.85 6.65 -0.05
C ALA A 73 -5.64 7.23 -1.21
N SER A 74 -6.95 7.35 -1.07
CA SER A 74 -7.83 7.67 -2.20
C SER A 74 -9.07 8.47 -1.82
N SER A 75 -8.95 9.36 -0.83
CA SER A 75 -10.08 10.14 -0.33
C SER A 75 -9.76 11.64 -0.22
N LEU A 76 -9.08 12.19 -1.22
CA LEU A 76 -8.62 13.58 -1.17
C LEU A 76 -9.78 14.60 -1.14
N ASN A 77 -10.86 14.33 -1.88
CA ASN A 77 -12.01 15.23 -2.04
C ASN A 77 -13.36 14.63 -1.65
N ARG A 78 -13.43 13.32 -1.41
CA ARG A 78 -14.67 12.61 -1.08
C ARG A 78 -14.42 11.54 -0.03
N PRO A 79 -14.99 11.66 1.18
CA PRO A 79 -14.86 10.64 2.21
C PRO A 79 -15.58 9.35 1.80
N GLY A 80 -15.08 8.24 2.31
CA GLY A 80 -15.70 6.93 2.16
C GLY A 80 -16.80 6.65 3.18
N SER A 81 -17.39 5.47 3.08
CA SER A 81 -18.37 4.98 4.07
C SER A 81 -17.69 4.71 5.41
N GLN A 82 -18.45 4.82 6.51
CA GLN A 82 -17.96 4.57 7.88
C GLN A 82 -17.80 3.07 8.20
N PHE A 83 -17.89 2.21 7.20
CA PHE A 83 -17.71 0.77 7.37
C PHE A 83 -16.29 0.45 7.87
N LYS A 84 -16.19 -0.39 8.90
CA LYS A 84 -14.90 -0.86 9.43
C LYS A 84 -14.45 -2.10 8.67
N GLU A 85 -13.25 -2.06 8.13
CA GLU A 85 -12.63 -3.21 7.46
C GLU A 85 -11.80 -4.04 8.45
N SER A 86 -11.75 -5.35 8.22
CA SER A 86 -11.06 -6.32 9.08
C SER A 86 -10.12 -7.24 8.30
N ASP A 87 -9.54 -6.74 7.20
CA ASP A 87 -8.65 -7.53 6.35
C ASP A 87 -7.43 -8.07 7.15
N PRO A 88 -7.07 -9.36 7.01
CA PRO A 88 -5.98 -9.99 7.75
C PRO A 88 -4.59 -9.39 7.44
N LEU A 89 -4.43 -8.71 6.32
CA LEU A 89 -3.18 -8.05 5.93
C LEU A 89 -3.13 -6.57 6.32
N LEU A 90 -4.21 -6.02 6.89
CA LEU A 90 -4.31 -4.64 7.30
C LEU A 90 -3.46 -4.37 8.55
N ILE A 91 -2.63 -3.33 8.51
CA ILE A 91 -1.87 -2.84 9.66
C ILE A 91 -2.68 -1.75 10.37
N GLY A 92 -3.21 -2.07 11.53
CA GLY A 92 -4.06 -1.16 12.31
C GLY A 92 -5.48 -1.09 11.77
N GLU A 93 -5.91 0.07 11.32
CA GLU A 93 -7.27 0.30 10.82
C GLU A 93 -7.29 1.09 9.51
N THR A 94 -8.45 1.16 8.86
CA THR A 94 -8.68 2.01 7.70
C THR A 94 -9.36 3.32 8.10
N PHE A 95 -9.09 4.38 7.34
CA PHE A 95 -9.57 5.74 7.61
C PHE A 95 -10.46 6.24 6.47
N PRO A 96 -11.78 6.36 6.70
CA PRO A 96 -12.75 6.76 5.67
C PRO A 96 -12.82 8.28 5.42
N GLN A 97 -12.27 9.11 6.32
CA GLN A 97 -12.26 10.57 6.16
C GLN A 97 -11.38 10.99 4.98
N MET A 98 -11.47 12.27 4.60
CA MET A 98 -10.58 12.84 3.57
C MET A 98 -9.12 12.66 4.00
N ASN A 99 -8.32 12.08 3.11
CA ASN A 99 -6.96 11.65 3.40
C ASN A 99 -6.06 11.69 2.18
N TYR A 100 -4.76 11.66 2.45
CA TYR A 100 -3.70 11.45 1.47
C TYR A 100 -2.54 10.64 2.08
N GLY A 101 -1.72 10.06 1.23
CA GLY A 101 -0.54 9.30 1.62
C GLY A 101 0.76 10.02 1.26
N ILE A 102 1.79 9.81 2.08
CA ILE A 102 3.16 10.29 1.82
C ILE A 102 4.11 9.09 1.89
N LEU A 103 4.99 9.00 0.88
CA LEU A 103 6.21 8.20 0.94
C LEU A 103 7.40 9.14 1.11
N ASP A 104 8.01 9.09 2.27
CA ASP A 104 9.27 9.80 2.55
C ASP A 104 10.43 8.79 2.41
N ILE A 105 11.24 8.98 1.36
CA ILE A 105 12.36 8.08 1.02
C ILE A 105 13.65 8.76 1.38
N GLN A 106 14.39 8.18 2.31
CA GLN A 106 15.65 8.71 2.84
C GLN A 106 16.81 7.73 2.56
N PRO A 107 17.41 7.79 1.36
CA PRO A 107 18.43 6.82 0.94
C PRO A 107 19.66 6.77 1.86
N LEU A 108 20.13 7.91 2.33
CA LEU A 108 21.29 8.01 3.23
C LEU A 108 21.03 7.39 4.61
N GLN A 109 19.77 7.30 5.02
CA GLN A 109 19.34 6.69 6.29
C GLN A 109 18.86 5.26 6.11
N ASN A 110 18.87 4.75 4.89
CA ASN A 110 18.36 3.42 4.52
C ASN A 110 16.90 3.21 4.97
N ARG A 111 16.07 4.26 4.89
CA ARG A 111 14.74 4.30 5.49
C ARG A 111 13.68 4.83 4.53
N ILE A 112 12.50 4.22 4.59
CA ILE A 112 11.28 4.73 3.96
C ILE A 112 10.20 4.84 5.03
N THR A 113 9.54 5.98 5.10
CA THR A 113 8.36 6.18 5.93
C THR A 113 7.12 6.27 5.03
N LEU A 114 6.21 5.33 5.20
CA LEU A 114 4.86 5.41 4.64
C LEU A 114 3.97 6.07 5.69
N SER A 115 3.23 7.10 5.35
CA SER A 115 2.32 7.74 6.29
C SER A 115 1.01 8.17 5.63
N LEU A 116 -0.07 8.07 6.39
CA LEU A 116 -1.42 8.49 6.03
C LEU A 116 -1.79 9.72 6.84
N HIS A 117 -2.36 10.70 6.19
CA HIS A 117 -2.73 11.97 6.80
C HIS A 117 -4.16 12.34 6.45
N ASP A 118 -4.83 13.05 7.34
CA ASP A 118 -6.12 13.67 7.07
C ASP A 118 -5.96 14.97 6.28
N LYS A 119 -7.07 15.59 5.91
CA LYS A 119 -7.10 16.85 5.15
C LYS A 119 -6.45 18.04 5.88
N LYS A 120 -6.23 17.94 7.20
CA LYS A 120 -5.56 18.98 8.01
C LYS A 120 -4.06 18.72 8.16
N GLY A 121 -3.57 17.57 7.65
CA GLY A 121 -2.19 17.13 7.81
C GLY A 121 -1.93 16.35 9.09
N GLU A 122 -2.95 16.02 9.87
CA GLU A 122 -2.80 15.18 11.05
C GLU A 122 -2.51 13.74 10.64
N LYS A 123 -1.52 13.13 11.30
CA LYS A 123 -1.11 11.76 10.98
C LYS A 123 -2.13 10.76 11.51
N LEU A 124 -2.68 9.95 10.63
CA LEU A 124 -3.63 8.89 10.93
C LEU A 124 -2.93 7.55 11.23
N ASN A 125 -1.94 7.19 10.41
CA ASN A 125 -1.16 5.97 10.57
C ASN A 125 0.21 6.14 9.91
N SER A 126 1.19 5.35 10.32
CA SER A 126 2.49 5.30 9.64
C SER A 126 3.21 3.97 9.84
N LYS A 127 4.05 3.63 8.88
CA LYS A 127 4.95 2.47 8.94
C LYS A 127 6.32 2.88 8.43
N ILE A 128 7.35 2.55 9.19
CA ILE A 128 8.75 2.70 8.78
C ILE A 128 9.23 1.34 8.29
N ILE A 129 9.91 1.33 7.16
CA ILE A 129 10.62 0.17 6.61
C ILE A 129 12.04 0.57 6.26
N ASN A 130 12.97 -0.36 6.37
CA ASN A 130 14.33 -0.18 5.89
C ASN A 130 14.44 -0.69 4.45
N PHE A 131 15.39 -0.15 3.67
CA PHE A 131 15.71 -0.72 2.38
C PHE A 131 16.21 -2.14 2.55
N PHE A 132 15.96 -2.96 1.55
CA PHE A 132 16.60 -4.28 1.49
C PHE A 132 18.13 -4.13 1.52
N GLN A 133 18.77 -4.83 2.41
CA GLN A 133 20.23 -4.80 2.60
C GLN A 133 20.91 -5.86 1.73
#